data_2414e9b28e1d51c2cfe18776d0795639
#
_entry.id   2414e9b28e1d51c2cfe18776d0795639
#
_cell.length_a   1.000
_cell.length_b   1.000
_cell.length_c   1.000
_cell.angle_alpha   90.00
_cell.angle_beta   90.00
_cell.angle_gamma   90.00
#
_symmetry.space_group_name_H-M   'P 1'
#
loop_
_entity.id
_entity.type
_entity.pdbx_description
1 polymer ?
#
loop_
_entity_poly.entity_id
_entity_poly.type
_entity_poly.pdbx_seq_one_letter_code
_entity_poly.pdbx_strand_id
1 'polypeptide(L)'
;MEKRIGLGARSVVVRAPEVVRGQVPLVVMPVFRGDGSEVWRRCQELECPAFSLVSIGGVAWERDMTPWAAEPATRREAAYEGAAPAFLVELLDEVLPAAEADLAGAGLGVAWRGIAGYSLAGLFALWSTWQTDAFLRVASASGSLWYEGWLGFAQGQEPAAWPERAYLSLGSKEHKTPNRLMRNVRTATEQTRDLLCSHGVECTFELNPGNHFQDPDLRMARGIRWILD
;
A
#
# COMPACT_ATOMS: atom_id res chain seq x y z
N MET A 1 -5.81 0.39 -20.97
CA MET A 1 -7.02 -0.46 -20.81
C MET A 1 -7.52 -0.41 -19.38
N GLU A 2 -8.82 -0.64 -19.15
CA GLU A 2 -9.42 -0.83 -17.81
C GLU A 2 -10.34 -2.04 -17.84
N LYS A 3 -10.26 -2.89 -16.82
CA LYS A 3 -11.16 -4.03 -16.64
C LYS A 3 -11.58 -4.19 -15.18
N ARG A 4 -12.83 -4.57 -14.96
CA ARG A 4 -13.39 -4.82 -13.63
C ARG A 4 -13.64 -6.32 -13.47
N ILE A 5 -13.17 -6.87 -12.34
CA ILE A 5 -13.28 -8.27 -11.97
C ILE A 5 -14.01 -8.32 -10.62
N GLY A 6 -15.12 -9.05 -10.56
CA GLY A 6 -15.82 -9.33 -9.30
C GLY A 6 -15.27 -10.61 -8.67
N LEU A 7 -14.72 -10.52 -7.47
CA LEU A 7 -14.24 -11.66 -6.69
C LEU A 7 -14.95 -11.65 -5.33
N GLY A 8 -16.02 -12.42 -5.20
CA GLY A 8 -16.81 -12.42 -3.97
C GLY A 8 -17.32 -11.02 -3.63
N ALA A 9 -16.95 -10.51 -2.47
CA ALA A 9 -17.28 -9.15 -2.01
C ALA A 9 -16.32 -8.07 -2.55
N ARG A 10 -15.24 -8.45 -3.25
CA ARG A 10 -14.22 -7.52 -3.75
C ARG A 10 -14.59 -6.96 -5.11
N SER A 11 -14.29 -5.70 -5.31
CA SER A 11 -14.32 -5.03 -6.60
C SER A 11 -12.87 -4.77 -7.04
N VAL A 12 -12.37 -5.58 -7.93
CA VAL A 12 -11.00 -5.46 -8.46
C VAL A 12 -11.04 -4.71 -9.78
N VAL A 13 -10.23 -3.67 -9.90
CA VAL A 13 -10.09 -2.91 -11.15
C VAL A 13 -8.64 -2.98 -11.59
N VAL A 14 -8.42 -3.57 -12.77
CA VAL A 14 -7.12 -3.67 -13.42
C VAL A 14 -6.99 -2.54 -14.44
N ARG A 15 -5.97 -1.71 -14.29
CA ARG A 15 -5.61 -0.66 -15.26
C ARG A 15 -4.21 -0.91 -15.78
N ALA A 16 -4.06 -0.79 -17.09
CA ALA A 16 -2.77 -0.99 -17.74
C ALA A 16 -2.59 -0.04 -18.93
N PRO A 17 -1.34 0.23 -19.35
CA PRO A 17 -1.06 1.07 -20.50
C PRO A 17 -1.61 0.46 -21.79
N GLU A 18 -2.09 1.29 -22.72
CA GLU A 18 -2.72 0.82 -23.97
C GLU A 18 -1.70 0.46 -25.06
N VAL A 19 -0.53 1.06 -25.00
CA VAL A 19 0.46 1.02 -26.12
C VAL A 19 1.66 0.13 -25.80
N VAL A 20 1.80 -0.34 -24.57
CA VAL A 20 2.96 -1.17 -24.14
C VAL A 20 2.63 -2.64 -24.35
N ARG A 21 3.58 -3.40 -24.89
CA ARG A 21 3.56 -4.87 -24.96
C ARG A 21 4.79 -5.41 -24.24
N GLY A 22 4.69 -6.60 -23.71
CA GLY A 22 5.77 -7.25 -22.95
C GLY A 22 5.51 -7.20 -21.46
N GLN A 23 6.58 -7.09 -20.66
CA GLN A 23 6.47 -7.09 -19.19
C GLN A 23 6.50 -5.67 -18.63
N VAL A 24 5.59 -5.38 -17.70
CA VAL A 24 5.55 -4.14 -16.93
C VAL A 24 5.41 -4.44 -15.44
N PRO A 25 5.83 -3.53 -14.55
CA PRO A 25 5.51 -3.65 -13.14
C PRO A 25 4.02 -3.73 -12.87
N LEU A 26 3.63 -4.51 -11.86
CA LEU A 26 2.28 -4.59 -11.33
C LEU A 26 2.25 -4.00 -9.92
N VAL A 27 1.49 -2.92 -9.71
CA VAL A 27 1.29 -2.34 -8.37
C VAL A 27 -0.11 -2.68 -7.88
N VAL A 28 -0.19 -3.25 -6.67
CA VAL A 28 -1.45 -3.58 -6.00
C VAL A 28 -1.78 -2.51 -4.98
N MET A 29 -3.04 -2.10 -4.90
CA MET A 29 -3.47 -1.01 -4.04
C MET A 29 -4.89 -1.25 -3.48
N PRO A 30 -5.04 -1.65 -2.21
CA PRO A 30 -6.32 -1.60 -1.52
C PRO A 30 -6.83 -0.16 -1.41
N VAL A 31 -8.12 0.06 -1.69
CA VAL A 31 -8.75 1.38 -1.66
C VAL A 31 -9.88 1.44 -0.64
N PHE A 32 -9.91 2.50 0.16
CA PHE A 32 -10.99 2.73 1.13
C PHE A 32 -12.32 3.07 0.45
N ARG A 33 -12.24 3.88 -0.61
CA ARG A 33 -13.39 4.33 -1.42
C ARG A 33 -12.98 4.48 -2.87
N GLY A 34 -13.99 4.44 -3.75
CA GLY A 34 -13.75 4.55 -5.18
C GLY A 34 -13.12 3.29 -5.77
N ASP A 35 -12.44 3.43 -6.86
CA ASP A 35 -11.85 2.35 -7.63
C ASP A 35 -10.39 2.59 -8.03
N GLY A 36 -9.74 3.57 -7.41
CA GLY A 36 -8.34 3.93 -7.71
C GLY A 36 -8.14 4.78 -8.98
N SER A 37 -9.21 5.20 -9.66
CA SER A 37 -9.11 6.00 -10.90
C SER A 37 -8.40 7.34 -10.68
N GLU A 38 -8.61 8.01 -9.54
CA GLU A 38 -7.91 9.25 -9.22
C GLU A 38 -6.40 9.05 -9.06
N VAL A 39 -5.98 8.01 -8.35
CA VAL A 39 -4.55 7.67 -8.22
C VAL A 39 -3.96 7.38 -9.60
N TRP A 40 -4.67 6.57 -10.43
CA TRP A 40 -4.24 6.29 -11.80
C TRP A 40 -4.07 7.56 -12.63
N ARG A 41 -5.05 8.46 -12.58
CA ARG A 41 -4.98 9.77 -13.26
C ARG A 41 -3.78 10.59 -12.78
N ARG A 42 -3.54 10.66 -11.46
CA ARG A 42 -2.37 11.35 -10.90
C ARG A 42 -1.05 10.71 -11.35
N CYS A 43 -0.98 9.39 -11.47
CA CYS A 43 0.20 8.72 -12.02
C CYS A 43 0.46 9.15 -13.48
N GLN A 44 -0.60 9.29 -14.30
CA GLN A 44 -0.46 9.80 -15.66
C GLN A 44 0.02 11.26 -15.69
N GLU A 45 -0.53 12.12 -14.82
CA GLU A 45 -0.09 13.53 -14.69
C GLU A 45 1.37 13.65 -14.23
N LEU A 46 1.84 12.72 -13.42
CA LEU A 46 3.22 12.65 -12.97
C LEU A 46 4.16 11.95 -13.98
N GLU A 47 3.64 11.54 -15.12
CA GLU A 47 4.41 10.80 -16.14
C GLU A 47 5.14 9.59 -15.58
N CYS A 48 4.43 8.78 -14.77
CA CYS A 48 4.98 7.55 -14.22
C CYS A 48 5.46 6.61 -15.34
N PRO A 49 6.55 5.85 -15.15
CA PRO A 49 6.90 4.76 -16.04
C PRO A 49 5.71 3.82 -16.29
N ALA A 50 5.71 3.12 -17.41
CA ALA A 50 4.62 2.21 -17.75
C ALA A 50 4.48 1.09 -16.70
N PHE A 51 3.30 0.92 -16.15
CA PHE A 51 2.96 -0.09 -15.15
C PHE A 51 1.48 -0.48 -15.22
N SER A 52 1.11 -1.56 -14.55
CA SER A 52 -0.27 -1.94 -14.34
C SER A 52 -0.66 -1.67 -12.88
N LEU A 53 -1.87 -1.15 -12.66
CA LEU A 53 -2.44 -0.88 -11.33
C LEU A 53 -3.61 -1.82 -11.07
N VAL A 54 -3.56 -2.57 -9.98
CA VAL A 54 -4.67 -3.37 -9.46
C VAL A 54 -5.23 -2.70 -8.21
N SER A 55 -6.37 -2.07 -8.35
CA SER A 55 -7.08 -1.44 -7.23
C SER A 55 -8.12 -2.40 -6.67
N ILE A 56 -8.17 -2.57 -5.35
CA ILE A 56 -9.05 -3.52 -4.67
C ILE A 56 -9.99 -2.75 -3.75
N GLY A 57 -11.27 -2.69 -4.13
CA GLY A 57 -12.37 -2.17 -3.32
C GLY A 57 -13.16 -3.28 -2.62
N GLY A 58 -14.18 -2.90 -1.83
CA GLY A 58 -14.94 -3.85 -1.02
C GLY A 58 -14.17 -4.36 0.20
N VAL A 59 -13.20 -3.57 0.68
CA VAL A 59 -12.34 -3.89 1.82
C VAL A 59 -13.04 -3.47 3.12
N ALA A 60 -13.15 -4.38 4.07
CA ALA A 60 -13.55 -4.05 5.44
C ALA A 60 -12.35 -3.41 6.16
N TRP A 61 -12.26 -2.08 6.10
CA TRP A 61 -11.03 -1.31 6.30
C TRP A 61 -10.31 -1.59 7.61
N GLU A 62 -11.01 -1.45 8.75
CA GLU A 62 -10.45 -1.65 10.08
C GLU A 62 -10.14 -3.13 10.37
N ARG A 63 -10.80 -4.04 9.67
CA ARG A 63 -10.62 -5.48 9.78
C ARG A 63 -9.48 -5.99 8.89
N ASP A 64 -9.58 -5.73 7.56
CA ASP A 64 -8.72 -6.35 6.55
C ASP A 64 -7.35 -5.68 6.45
N MET A 65 -7.22 -4.41 6.89
CA MET A 65 -5.97 -3.65 6.79
C MET A 65 -5.14 -3.64 8.08
N THR A 66 -5.56 -4.38 9.09
CA THR A 66 -4.88 -4.43 10.40
C THR A 66 -4.25 -5.81 10.65
N PRO A 67 -2.95 -5.85 11.00
CA PRO A 67 -2.19 -7.11 11.13
C PRO A 67 -2.64 -8.01 12.29
N TRP A 68 -3.10 -7.42 13.37
CA TRP A 68 -3.60 -8.06 14.59
C TRP A 68 -4.70 -7.23 15.21
N ALA A 69 -5.43 -7.81 16.16
CA ALA A 69 -6.47 -7.10 16.89
C ALA A 69 -5.86 -6.04 17.82
N ALA A 70 -6.48 -4.87 17.84
CA ALA A 70 -6.13 -3.77 18.76
C ALA A 70 -7.35 -2.91 19.07
N GLU A 71 -7.26 -2.12 20.14
CA GLU A 71 -8.30 -1.16 20.48
C GLU A 71 -8.39 -0.04 19.42
N PRO A 72 -9.60 0.43 19.11
CA PRO A 72 -9.77 1.50 18.13
C PRO A 72 -9.07 2.78 18.59
N ALA A 73 -8.33 3.44 17.70
CA ALA A 73 -7.63 4.68 18.02
C ALA A 73 -8.59 5.81 18.39
N THR A 74 -9.81 5.78 17.89
CA THR A 74 -10.87 6.74 18.25
C THR A 74 -12.17 6.00 18.55
N ARG A 75 -13.02 6.61 19.39
CA ARG A 75 -14.36 6.07 19.72
C ARG A 75 -15.33 5.96 18.53
N ARG A 76 -14.96 6.50 17.38
CA ARG A 76 -15.78 6.51 16.15
C ARG A 76 -15.39 5.42 15.16
N GLU A 77 -14.24 4.80 15.37
CA GLU A 77 -13.75 3.70 14.55
C GLU A 77 -14.32 2.37 15.04
N ALA A 78 -14.50 1.42 14.12
CA ALA A 78 -14.75 0.04 14.47
C ALA A 78 -13.52 -0.57 15.15
N ALA A 79 -13.69 -1.69 15.85
CA ALA A 79 -12.57 -2.43 16.40
C ALA A 79 -11.62 -2.91 15.29
N TYR A 80 -10.34 -2.85 15.56
CA TYR A 80 -9.34 -3.44 14.68
C TYR A 80 -9.29 -4.94 14.92
N GLU A 81 -9.79 -5.72 13.94
CA GLU A 81 -9.97 -7.17 14.12
C GLU A 81 -8.74 -7.98 13.76
N GLY A 82 -7.76 -7.41 13.04
CA GLY A 82 -6.52 -8.10 12.72
C GLY A 82 -6.63 -9.18 11.65
N ALA A 83 -7.50 -8.98 10.65
CA ALA A 83 -7.72 -9.96 9.58
C ALA A 83 -6.83 -9.75 8.34
N ALA A 84 -5.81 -8.89 8.42
CA ALA A 84 -4.85 -8.71 7.33
C ALA A 84 -4.19 -10.01 6.85
N PRO A 85 -3.90 -11.02 7.72
CA PRO A 85 -3.39 -12.30 7.24
C PRO A 85 -4.35 -13.02 6.29
N ALA A 86 -5.65 -13.03 6.59
CA ALA A 86 -6.65 -13.64 5.71
C ALA A 86 -6.81 -12.87 4.40
N PHE A 87 -6.80 -11.53 4.48
CA PHE A 87 -6.85 -10.69 3.27
C PHE A 87 -5.58 -10.85 2.40
N LEU A 88 -4.41 -11.02 3.01
CA LEU A 88 -3.17 -11.29 2.26
C LEU A 88 -3.25 -12.62 1.50
N VAL A 89 -3.79 -13.67 2.11
CA VAL A 89 -4.02 -14.96 1.44
C VAL A 89 -4.97 -14.78 0.26
N GLU A 90 -6.12 -14.11 0.45
CA GLU A 90 -7.08 -13.79 -0.62
C GLU A 90 -6.39 -13.00 -1.75
N LEU A 91 -5.54 -12.03 -1.40
CA LEU A 91 -4.79 -11.23 -2.37
C LEU A 91 -3.83 -12.08 -3.21
N LEU A 92 -3.10 -12.99 -2.58
CA LEU A 92 -2.09 -13.82 -3.24
C LEU A 92 -2.70 -14.95 -4.06
N ASP A 93 -3.77 -15.58 -3.56
CA ASP A 93 -4.31 -16.81 -4.14
C ASP A 93 -5.46 -16.56 -5.13
N GLU A 94 -6.14 -15.41 -5.03
CA GLU A 94 -7.31 -15.12 -5.87
C GLU A 94 -7.12 -13.84 -6.69
N VAL A 95 -6.81 -12.70 -6.04
CA VAL A 95 -6.81 -11.40 -6.72
C VAL A 95 -5.65 -11.27 -7.71
N LEU A 96 -4.42 -11.59 -7.29
CA LEU A 96 -3.25 -11.51 -8.15
C LEU A 96 -3.35 -12.46 -9.35
N PRO A 97 -3.67 -13.77 -9.18
CA PRO A 97 -3.81 -14.66 -10.31
C PRO A 97 -4.89 -14.20 -11.32
N ALA A 98 -6.03 -13.71 -10.84
CA ALA A 98 -7.10 -13.21 -11.72
C ALA A 98 -6.66 -11.95 -12.50
N ALA A 99 -5.99 -11.02 -11.84
CA ALA A 99 -5.48 -9.81 -12.48
C ALA A 99 -4.37 -10.12 -13.51
N GLU A 100 -3.45 -11.01 -13.17
CA GLU A 100 -2.35 -11.42 -14.06
C GLU A 100 -2.86 -12.20 -15.27
N ALA A 101 -3.86 -13.05 -15.09
CA ALA A 101 -4.51 -13.75 -16.21
C ALA A 101 -5.18 -12.77 -17.18
N ASP A 102 -5.81 -11.70 -16.65
CA ASP A 102 -6.40 -10.65 -17.47
C ASP A 102 -5.35 -9.86 -18.26
N LEU A 103 -4.26 -9.47 -17.60
CA LEU A 103 -3.12 -8.79 -18.23
C LEU A 103 -2.49 -9.67 -19.32
N ALA A 104 -2.29 -10.96 -19.05
CA ALA A 104 -1.75 -11.91 -20.02
C ALA A 104 -2.66 -12.06 -21.25
N GLY A 105 -3.99 -12.07 -21.05
CA GLY A 105 -4.98 -12.04 -22.12
C GLY A 105 -4.90 -10.78 -22.99
N ALA A 106 -4.41 -9.67 -22.44
CA ALA A 106 -4.15 -8.43 -23.17
C ALA A 106 -2.72 -8.33 -23.76
N GLY A 107 -1.90 -9.38 -23.61
CA GLY A 107 -0.52 -9.41 -24.12
C GLY A 107 0.50 -8.70 -23.22
N LEU A 108 0.16 -8.50 -21.94
CA LEU A 108 1.03 -7.91 -20.92
C LEU A 108 1.45 -8.95 -19.90
N GLY A 109 2.74 -9.04 -19.62
CA GLY A 109 3.30 -9.82 -18.51
C GLY A 109 3.66 -8.94 -17.32
N VAL A 110 3.93 -9.56 -16.19
CA VAL A 110 4.37 -8.88 -14.95
C VAL A 110 5.87 -9.00 -14.82
N ALA A 111 6.59 -7.87 -14.80
CA ALA A 111 8.03 -7.82 -14.59
C ALA A 111 8.39 -8.07 -13.11
N TRP A 112 7.67 -7.40 -12.21
CA TRP A 112 7.74 -7.55 -10.77
C TRP A 112 6.46 -6.99 -10.13
N ARG A 113 6.21 -7.35 -8.87
CA ARG A 113 5.07 -6.87 -8.11
C ARG A 113 5.48 -5.85 -7.07
N GLY A 114 4.72 -4.77 -6.96
CA GLY A 114 4.79 -3.82 -5.85
C GLY A 114 3.46 -3.73 -5.13
N ILE A 115 3.49 -3.25 -3.91
CA ILE A 115 2.30 -2.97 -3.12
C ILE A 115 2.30 -1.53 -2.64
N ALA A 116 1.16 -0.87 -2.73
CA ALA A 116 1.01 0.51 -2.31
C ALA A 116 -0.24 0.67 -1.45
N GLY A 117 -0.19 1.54 -0.44
CA GLY A 117 -1.34 1.78 0.41
C GLY A 117 -1.31 3.14 1.09
N TYR A 118 -2.52 3.64 1.41
CA TYR A 118 -2.74 4.86 2.18
C TYR A 118 -3.29 4.54 3.55
N SER A 119 -2.86 5.23 4.59
CA SER A 119 -3.41 5.06 5.95
C SER A 119 -3.23 3.61 6.47
N LEU A 120 -4.29 2.93 6.87
CA LEU A 120 -4.23 1.51 7.28
C LEU A 120 -3.75 0.60 6.14
N ALA A 121 -4.10 0.89 4.88
CA ALA A 121 -3.54 0.15 3.75
C ALA A 121 -2.04 0.40 3.57
N GLY A 122 -1.50 1.54 4.02
CA GLY A 122 -0.05 1.80 4.10
C GLY A 122 0.64 0.96 5.17
N LEU A 123 -0.01 0.73 6.31
CA LEU A 123 0.41 -0.23 7.31
C LEU A 123 0.39 -1.66 6.75
N PHE A 124 -0.72 -2.06 6.12
CA PHE A 124 -0.87 -3.36 5.47
C PHE A 124 0.22 -3.60 4.41
N ALA A 125 0.48 -2.61 3.56
CA ALA A 125 1.49 -2.72 2.51
C ALA A 125 2.89 -3.00 3.08
N LEU A 126 3.30 -2.28 4.12
CA LEU A 126 4.56 -2.57 4.80
C LEU A 126 4.55 -3.92 5.52
N TRP A 127 3.50 -4.20 6.30
CA TRP A 127 3.37 -5.46 7.02
C TRP A 127 3.43 -6.67 6.09
N SER A 128 2.84 -6.58 4.90
CA SER A 128 2.83 -7.69 3.94
C SER A 128 4.24 -8.10 3.49
N THR A 129 5.22 -7.18 3.48
CA THR A 129 6.61 -7.52 3.14
C THR A 129 7.29 -8.37 4.21
N TRP A 130 6.78 -8.37 5.45
CA TRP A 130 7.20 -9.31 6.51
C TRP A 130 6.60 -10.71 6.34
N GLN A 131 5.50 -10.84 5.60
CA GLN A 131 4.74 -12.10 5.49
C GLN A 131 5.03 -12.87 4.19
N THR A 132 5.46 -12.18 3.14
CA THR A 132 5.65 -12.78 1.81
C THR A 132 6.77 -12.05 1.04
N ASP A 133 7.43 -12.76 0.15
CA ASP A 133 8.38 -12.25 -0.84
C ASP A 133 7.71 -11.84 -2.17
N ALA A 134 6.37 -11.92 -2.22
CA ALA A 134 5.62 -11.62 -3.45
C ALA A 134 5.74 -10.17 -3.92
N PHE A 135 6.13 -9.24 -3.04
CA PHE A 135 6.22 -7.80 -3.32
C PHE A 135 7.65 -7.30 -3.21
N LEU A 136 8.24 -6.98 -4.37
CA LEU A 136 9.61 -6.51 -4.48
C LEU A 136 9.79 -5.06 -3.98
N ARG A 137 8.74 -4.23 -4.12
CA ARG A 137 8.77 -2.80 -3.76
C ARG A 137 7.50 -2.38 -3.05
N VAL A 138 7.61 -1.43 -2.13
CA VAL A 138 6.48 -1.00 -1.29
C VAL A 138 6.36 0.51 -1.20
N ALA A 139 5.12 1.03 -1.26
CA ALA A 139 4.81 2.43 -1.00
C ALA A 139 3.77 2.56 0.12
N SER A 140 4.16 3.15 1.23
CA SER A 140 3.31 3.47 2.38
C SER A 140 3.09 4.98 2.46
N ALA A 141 2.02 5.47 1.85
CA ALA A 141 1.68 6.88 1.87
C ALA A 141 0.80 7.19 3.08
N SER A 142 1.23 8.13 3.93
CA SER A 142 0.53 8.47 5.19
C SER A 142 0.16 7.23 6.01
N GLY A 143 1.03 6.21 6.00
CA GLY A 143 0.79 4.92 6.62
C GLY A 143 0.52 5.03 8.12
N SER A 144 -0.44 4.27 8.62
CA SER A 144 -0.85 4.26 10.03
C SER A 144 0.18 3.54 10.91
N LEU A 145 1.47 3.90 10.81
CA LEU A 145 2.56 3.25 11.54
C LEU A 145 2.57 3.57 13.05
N TRP A 146 1.63 4.40 13.49
CA TRP A 146 1.27 4.60 14.89
C TRP A 146 0.54 3.39 15.49
N TYR A 147 0.15 2.41 14.67
CA TYR A 147 -0.62 1.23 15.07
C TYR A 147 0.06 0.52 16.24
N GLU A 148 -0.73 0.14 17.25
CA GLU A 148 -0.23 -0.46 18.49
C GLU A 148 0.59 -1.72 18.20
N GLY A 149 1.81 -1.76 18.72
CA GLY A 149 2.72 -2.90 18.53
C GLY A 149 3.54 -2.89 17.24
N TRP A 150 3.25 -1.99 16.27
CA TRP A 150 3.93 -1.98 14.97
C TRP A 150 5.46 -1.97 15.07
N LEU A 151 6.02 -1.02 15.79
CA LEU A 151 7.49 -0.90 15.89
C LEU A 151 8.12 -2.11 16.58
N GLY A 152 7.48 -2.63 17.64
CA GLY A 152 7.96 -3.83 18.30
C GLY A 152 7.94 -5.05 17.39
N PHE A 153 6.90 -5.18 16.57
CA PHE A 153 6.81 -6.21 15.54
C PHE A 153 7.91 -6.05 14.49
N ALA A 154 8.02 -4.85 13.88
CA ALA A 154 8.97 -4.60 12.80
C ALA A 154 10.44 -4.80 13.22
N GLN A 155 10.78 -4.45 14.46
CA GLN A 155 12.13 -4.61 15.01
C GLN A 155 12.41 -6.01 15.53
N GLY A 156 11.39 -6.75 15.93
CA GLY A 156 11.52 -8.05 16.55
C GLY A 156 11.33 -9.26 15.62
N GLN A 157 10.95 -9.00 14.37
CA GLN A 157 10.71 -10.06 13.39
C GLN A 157 11.53 -9.81 12.13
N GLU A 158 12.11 -10.86 11.57
CA GLU A 158 12.71 -10.80 10.24
C GLU A 158 11.63 -10.93 9.17
N PRO A 159 11.66 -10.10 8.11
CA PRO A 159 10.72 -10.22 7.00
C PRO A 159 10.98 -11.48 6.17
N ALA A 160 9.96 -11.95 5.45
CA ALA A 160 10.10 -13.03 4.48
C ALA A 160 11.14 -12.68 3.40
N ALA A 161 11.13 -11.41 2.96
CA ALA A 161 12.19 -10.82 2.14
C ALA A 161 12.22 -9.30 2.36
N TRP A 162 13.42 -8.71 2.44
CA TRP A 162 13.55 -7.25 2.42
C TRP A 162 13.17 -6.72 1.03
N PRO A 163 12.28 -5.73 0.93
CA PRO A 163 11.96 -5.13 -0.37
C PRO A 163 13.21 -4.42 -0.93
N GLU A 164 13.30 -4.31 -2.26
CA GLU A 164 14.37 -3.53 -2.88
C GLU A 164 14.22 -2.04 -2.57
N ARG A 165 12.98 -1.56 -2.64
CA ARG A 165 12.65 -0.13 -2.45
C ARG A 165 11.44 0.05 -1.54
N ALA A 166 11.51 1.06 -0.68
CA ALA A 166 10.42 1.44 0.21
C ALA A 166 10.22 2.96 0.23
N TYR A 167 9.06 3.39 -0.24
CA TYR A 167 8.61 4.79 -0.11
C TYR A 167 7.74 4.94 1.12
N LEU A 168 8.06 5.92 1.96
CA LEU A 168 7.24 6.31 3.10
C LEU A 168 6.91 7.81 2.98
N SER A 169 5.71 8.20 3.33
CA SER A 169 5.38 9.62 3.41
C SER A 169 4.38 9.93 4.52
N LEU A 170 4.33 11.20 4.91
CA LEU A 170 3.35 11.75 5.84
C LEU A 170 2.99 13.18 5.45
N GLY A 171 1.81 13.62 5.89
CA GLY A 171 1.54 15.04 5.97
C GLY A 171 2.27 15.69 7.15
N SER A 172 2.87 16.85 6.94
CA SER A 172 3.68 17.57 7.93
C SER A 172 2.94 17.95 9.22
N LYS A 173 1.61 17.82 9.24
CA LYS A 173 0.74 18.11 10.40
C LYS A 173 0.07 16.88 10.99
N GLU A 174 0.30 15.66 10.50
CA GLU A 174 -0.39 14.45 10.96
C GLU A 174 -0.11 14.12 12.43
N HIS A 175 1.13 14.35 12.88
CA HIS A 175 1.50 14.18 14.29
C HIS A 175 0.88 15.24 15.23
N LYS A 176 0.29 16.31 14.68
CA LYS A 176 -0.36 17.38 15.46
C LYS A 176 -1.80 17.02 15.80
N THR A 177 -1.99 16.01 16.63
CA THR A 177 -3.28 15.48 17.05
C THR A 177 -3.31 15.29 18.58
N PRO A 178 -4.48 15.47 19.24
CA PRO A 178 -4.63 15.14 20.66
C PRO A 178 -4.56 13.63 20.93
N ASN A 179 -4.76 12.78 19.93
CA ASN A 179 -4.71 11.33 20.08
C ASN A 179 -3.26 10.88 20.34
N ARG A 180 -3.05 10.18 21.47
CA ARG A 180 -1.71 9.78 21.94
C ARG A 180 -1.03 8.78 21.00
N LEU A 181 -1.77 7.82 20.43
CA LEU A 181 -1.22 6.85 19.49
C LEU A 181 -0.84 7.55 18.17
N MET A 182 -1.80 8.24 17.56
CA MET A 182 -1.59 8.90 16.26
C MET A 182 -0.50 9.98 16.29
N ARG A 183 -0.25 10.60 17.44
CA ARG A 183 0.82 11.59 17.60
C ARG A 183 2.21 10.99 17.29
N ASN A 184 2.38 9.70 17.51
CA ASN A 184 3.64 9.00 17.29
C ASN A 184 3.90 8.65 15.82
N VAL A 185 2.95 8.93 14.92
CA VAL A 185 3.03 8.51 13.51
C VAL A 185 4.36 8.91 12.86
N ARG A 186 4.83 10.13 13.11
CA ARG A 186 6.07 10.60 12.50
C ARG A 186 7.29 9.82 13.01
N THR A 187 7.43 9.70 14.31
CA THR A 187 8.54 8.94 14.92
C THR A 187 8.52 7.48 14.48
N ALA A 188 7.33 6.86 14.46
CA ALA A 188 7.19 5.48 14.01
C ALA A 188 7.57 5.31 12.53
N THR A 189 7.19 6.27 11.67
CA THR A 189 7.55 6.23 10.26
C THR A 189 9.06 6.42 10.04
N GLU A 190 9.68 7.37 10.74
CA GLU A 190 11.11 7.60 10.68
C GLU A 190 11.91 6.39 11.18
N GLN A 191 11.51 5.77 12.28
CA GLN A 191 12.15 4.55 12.80
C GLN A 191 11.95 3.34 11.87
N THR A 192 10.79 3.19 11.25
CA THR A 192 10.55 2.14 10.25
C THR A 192 11.45 2.33 9.03
N ARG A 193 11.57 3.58 8.51
CA ARG A 193 12.51 3.89 7.43
C ARG A 193 13.94 3.53 7.83
N ASP A 194 14.38 3.94 9.00
CA ASP A 194 15.76 3.72 9.46
C ASP A 194 16.07 2.22 9.59
N LEU A 195 15.09 1.43 10.06
CA LEU A 195 15.18 -0.02 10.09
C LEU A 195 15.36 -0.59 8.68
N LEU A 196 14.51 -0.24 7.74
CA LEU A 196 14.59 -0.71 6.35
C LEU A 196 15.92 -0.33 5.70
N CYS A 197 16.35 0.93 5.84
CA CYS A 197 17.63 1.40 5.30
C CYS A 197 18.83 0.66 5.92
N SER A 198 18.79 0.30 7.21
CA SER A 198 19.87 -0.43 7.89
C SER A 198 20.07 -1.85 7.34
N HIS A 199 19.04 -2.40 6.66
CA HIS A 199 19.08 -3.69 5.97
C HIS A 199 19.29 -3.57 4.46
N GLY A 200 19.75 -2.40 3.98
CA GLY A 200 20.11 -2.20 2.58
C GLY A 200 18.94 -1.89 1.64
N VAL A 201 17.73 -1.69 2.17
CA VAL A 201 16.57 -1.27 1.38
C VAL A 201 16.79 0.17 0.91
N GLU A 202 16.58 0.45 -0.37
CA GLU A 202 16.54 1.83 -0.86
C GLU A 202 15.27 2.51 -0.38
N CYS A 203 15.41 3.50 0.52
CA CYS A 203 14.29 4.14 1.19
C CYS A 203 14.21 5.63 0.92
N THR A 204 12.99 6.16 0.89
CA THR A 204 12.75 7.60 1.00
C THR A 204 11.67 7.90 2.04
N PHE A 205 11.72 9.09 2.62
CA PHE A 205 10.66 9.61 3.49
C PHE A 205 10.31 11.03 3.07
N GLU A 206 9.10 11.21 2.52
CA GLU A 206 8.60 12.49 2.05
C GLU A 206 7.63 13.12 3.04
N LEU A 207 7.89 14.37 3.45
CA LEU A 207 6.94 15.19 4.21
C LEU A 207 6.14 16.09 3.28
N ASN A 208 4.88 15.72 3.06
CA ASN A 208 3.93 16.49 2.26
C ASN A 208 3.32 17.64 3.08
N PRO A 209 2.92 18.76 2.45
CA PRO A 209 2.15 19.79 3.14
C PRO A 209 0.83 19.25 3.71
N GLY A 210 0.41 19.76 4.87
CA GLY A 210 -0.93 19.54 5.41
C GLY A 210 -1.09 18.34 6.34
N ASN A 211 -2.35 17.94 6.53
CA ASN A 211 -2.77 16.85 7.41
C ASN A 211 -3.00 15.54 6.64
N HIS A 212 -3.52 14.53 7.34
CA HIS A 212 -3.79 13.20 6.81
C HIS A 212 -4.74 13.16 5.60
N PHE A 213 -5.63 14.12 5.46
CA PHE A 213 -6.69 14.12 4.44
C PHE A 213 -6.38 15.02 3.24
N GLN A 214 -5.21 15.65 3.22
CA GLN A 214 -4.85 16.55 2.13
C GLN A 214 -4.14 15.80 0.99
N ASP A 215 -4.72 15.88 -0.20
CA ASP A 215 -4.19 15.32 -1.45
C ASP A 215 -3.77 13.84 -1.39
N PRO A 216 -4.61 12.92 -0.84
CA PRO A 216 -4.22 11.53 -0.65
C PRO A 216 -3.85 10.83 -1.96
N ASP A 217 -4.61 11.07 -3.04
CA ASP A 217 -4.36 10.44 -4.33
C ASP A 217 -3.04 10.90 -4.97
N LEU A 218 -2.68 12.18 -4.81
CA LEU A 218 -1.40 12.70 -5.26
C LEU A 218 -0.23 12.10 -4.47
N ARG A 219 -0.37 11.95 -3.14
CA ARG A 219 0.66 11.31 -2.30
C ARG A 219 0.86 9.85 -2.67
N MET A 220 -0.24 9.13 -2.94
CA MET A 220 -0.18 7.76 -3.44
C MET A 220 0.53 7.69 -4.78
N ALA A 221 0.17 8.54 -5.74
CA ALA A 221 0.79 8.57 -7.05
C ALA A 221 2.30 8.89 -6.99
N ARG A 222 2.72 9.78 -6.09
CA ARG A 222 4.16 10.04 -5.84
C ARG A 222 4.87 8.81 -5.32
N GLY A 223 4.26 8.11 -4.38
CA GLY A 223 4.81 6.86 -3.85
C GLY A 223 4.93 5.78 -4.93
N ILE A 224 3.88 5.62 -5.74
CA ILE A 224 3.90 4.69 -6.88
C ILE A 224 4.99 5.08 -7.87
N ARG A 225 5.06 6.36 -8.26
CA ARG A 225 6.13 6.82 -9.16
C ARG A 225 7.51 6.48 -8.62
N TRP A 226 7.77 6.78 -7.36
CA TRP A 226 9.09 6.57 -6.76
C TRP A 226 9.49 5.09 -6.72
N ILE A 227 8.55 4.18 -6.47
CA ILE A 227 8.86 2.75 -6.50
C ILE A 227 8.97 2.18 -7.93
N LEU A 228 8.48 2.90 -8.95
CA LEU A 228 8.60 2.51 -10.36
C LEU A 228 9.95 2.90 -10.98
N ASP A 229 10.58 3.99 -10.50
CA ASP A 229 11.90 4.44 -10.94
C ASP A 229 13.01 3.47 -10.50
#